data_be50e025b47fb99f522a0fc0ff00860a
#
_entry.id   be50e025b47fb99f522a0fc0ff00860a
#
_cell.length_a   1.000
_cell.length_b   1.000
_cell.length_c   1.000
_cell.angle_alpha   90.00
_cell.angle_beta   90.00
_cell.angle_gamma   90.00
#
_symmetry.space_group_name_H-M   'P 1'
#
loop_
_entity.id
_entity.type
_entity.pdbx_description
1 polymer ?
#
loop_
_entity_poly.entity_id
_entity_poly.type
_entity_poly.pdbx_seq_one_letter_code
_entity_poly.pdbx_strand_id
1 'polypeptide(L)'
;KYEIGKRPLSLLLGWGEQTFSRYSDGDMPTRQYSDMLFRIYREPQFYAELLEANKANLPSQHAYEKSRRAVDALLSLDNQTDSKINTVIQYLLSQCEDITPLALQKALYYIQGFYYAFYKSFLFVEDCQAWVHGPVYRDIYFRYRDYRFDPIERTSSFDSEVFSAGEKAIYDSVINNICCYSGKVLERFTHNEAPWLVT
;
A
#
# COMPACT_ATOMS: atom_id res chain seq x y z
N LYS A 1 8.95 -6.01 -13.52
CA LYS A 1 7.99 -6.44 -12.51
C LYS A 1 7.24 -7.69 -12.98
N TYR A 2 6.56 -7.67 -14.15
CA TYR A 2 5.72 -8.78 -14.66
C TYR A 2 6.37 -9.61 -15.77
N GLU A 3 7.65 -9.44 -15.99
CA GLU A 3 8.45 -10.13 -17.00
C GLU A 3 7.84 -10.16 -18.43
N ILE A 4 7.05 -9.15 -18.76
CA ILE A 4 6.46 -8.93 -20.08
C ILE A 4 7.29 -7.94 -20.89
N GLY A 5 7.52 -8.25 -22.18
CA GLY A 5 8.23 -7.35 -23.10
C GLY A 5 7.37 -6.15 -23.53
N LYS A 6 8.00 -5.11 -24.09
CA LYS A 6 7.33 -3.86 -24.51
C LYS A 6 6.21 -4.10 -25.53
N ARG A 7 6.51 -4.89 -26.59
CA ARG A 7 5.52 -5.24 -27.64
C ARG A 7 4.37 -6.10 -27.07
N PRO A 8 4.62 -7.22 -26.35
CA PRO A 8 3.56 -7.98 -25.70
C PRO A 8 2.68 -7.15 -24.77
N LEU A 9 3.26 -6.22 -24.01
CA LEU A 9 2.47 -5.33 -23.14
C LEU A 9 1.56 -4.40 -23.94
N SER A 10 2.07 -3.81 -25.05
CA SER A 10 1.25 -2.97 -25.93
C SER A 10 0.06 -3.75 -26.50
N LEU A 11 0.29 -4.97 -26.97
CA LEU A 11 -0.76 -5.84 -27.51
C LEU A 11 -1.78 -6.25 -26.45
N LEU A 12 -1.31 -6.60 -25.25
CA LEU A 12 -2.17 -6.95 -24.10
C LEU A 12 -3.15 -5.83 -23.78
N LEU A 13 -2.68 -4.58 -23.88
CA LEU A 13 -3.49 -3.38 -23.62
C LEU A 13 -4.38 -2.96 -24.80
N GLY A 14 -4.33 -3.69 -25.92
CA GLY A 14 -5.03 -3.29 -27.15
C GLY A 14 -4.45 -2.05 -27.81
N TRP A 15 -3.19 -1.72 -27.51
CA TRP A 15 -2.48 -0.59 -28.11
C TRP A 15 -1.72 -1.01 -29.38
N GLY A 16 -1.28 -0.02 -30.16
CA GLY A 16 -0.39 -0.29 -31.29
C GLY A 16 0.93 -0.91 -30.80
N GLU A 17 1.47 -1.87 -31.55
CA GLU A 17 2.65 -2.68 -31.18
C GLU A 17 3.87 -1.87 -30.71
N GLN A 18 4.06 -0.66 -31.26
CA GLN A 18 5.19 0.22 -30.97
C GLN A 18 4.89 1.26 -29.87
N THR A 19 3.68 1.31 -29.32
CA THR A 19 3.24 2.37 -28.43
C THR A 19 4.11 2.44 -27.17
N PHE A 20 4.33 1.30 -26.51
CA PHE A 20 5.15 1.28 -25.31
C PHE A 20 6.65 1.50 -25.59
N SER A 21 7.13 1.07 -26.77
CA SER A 21 8.52 1.34 -27.19
C SER A 21 8.75 2.84 -27.33
N ARG A 22 7.84 3.57 -27.99
CA ARG A 22 7.93 5.01 -28.14
C ARG A 22 7.99 5.75 -26.79
N TYR A 23 7.18 5.32 -25.81
CA TYR A 23 7.24 5.91 -24.45
C TYR A 23 8.57 5.64 -23.76
N SER A 24 9.13 4.45 -23.96
CA SER A 24 10.48 4.12 -23.48
C SER A 24 11.58 4.96 -24.13
N ASP A 25 11.36 5.41 -25.35
CA ASP A 25 12.31 6.18 -26.17
C ASP A 25 12.13 7.70 -25.96
N GLY A 26 11.21 8.13 -25.09
CA GLY A 26 11.04 9.51 -24.67
C GLY A 26 9.74 10.19 -25.06
N ASP A 27 8.85 9.53 -25.83
CA ASP A 27 7.54 10.08 -26.12
C ASP A 27 6.70 10.20 -24.84
N MET A 28 5.92 11.26 -24.70
CA MET A 28 5.03 11.44 -23.57
C MET A 28 3.72 10.68 -23.77
N PRO A 29 3.33 9.76 -22.84
CA PRO A 29 2.03 9.12 -22.90
C PRO A 29 0.91 10.11 -22.65
N THR A 30 -0.26 9.90 -23.27
CA THR A 30 -1.47 10.61 -22.88
C THR A 30 -1.82 10.31 -21.43
N ARG A 31 -2.60 11.19 -20.79
CA ARG A 31 -3.04 10.98 -19.40
C ARG A 31 -3.69 9.61 -19.20
N GLN A 32 -4.57 9.20 -20.11
CA GLN A 32 -5.26 7.91 -20.04
C GLN A 32 -4.27 6.73 -20.07
N TYR A 33 -3.26 6.78 -20.93
CA TYR A 33 -2.24 5.72 -21.01
C TYR A 33 -1.31 5.73 -19.80
N SER A 34 -0.95 6.91 -19.32
CA SER A 34 -0.17 7.06 -18.09
C SER A 34 -0.89 6.48 -16.88
N ASP A 35 -2.18 6.81 -16.71
CA ASP A 35 -3.01 6.31 -15.61
C ASP A 35 -3.15 4.78 -15.67
N MET A 36 -3.33 4.21 -16.87
CA MET A 36 -3.37 2.75 -17.06
C MET A 36 -2.06 2.07 -16.69
N LEU A 37 -0.92 2.59 -17.16
CA LEU A 37 0.40 2.05 -16.84
C LEU A 37 0.70 2.17 -15.33
N PHE A 38 0.29 3.28 -14.74
CA PHE A 38 0.46 3.51 -13.32
C PHE A 38 -0.38 2.52 -12.49
N ARG A 39 -1.63 2.27 -12.90
CA ARG A 39 -2.49 1.29 -12.27
C ARG A 39 -1.93 -0.13 -12.38
N ILE A 40 -1.50 -0.54 -13.58
CA ILE A 40 -0.83 -1.82 -13.80
C ILE A 40 0.40 -1.96 -12.88
N TYR A 41 1.21 -0.91 -12.79
CA TYR A 41 2.41 -0.95 -11.96
C TYR A 41 2.09 -1.14 -10.47
N ARG A 42 1.02 -0.56 -9.99
CA ARG A 42 0.64 -0.53 -8.57
C ARG A 42 -0.17 -1.73 -8.12
N GLU A 43 -1.06 -2.22 -8.96
CA GLU A 43 -2.07 -3.22 -8.63
C GLU A 43 -1.77 -4.54 -9.35
N PRO A 44 -0.99 -5.49 -8.74
CA PRO A 44 -0.71 -6.79 -9.35
C PRO A 44 -1.97 -7.59 -9.66
N GLN A 45 -2.99 -7.50 -8.80
CA GLN A 45 -4.27 -8.16 -9.01
C GLN A 45 -4.96 -7.66 -10.28
N PHE A 46 -5.04 -6.34 -10.47
CA PHE A 46 -5.58 -5.75 -11.70
C PHE A 46 -4.83 -6.20 -12.95
N TYR A 47 -3.49 -6.27 -12.86
CA TYR A 47 -2.69 -6.80 -13.98
C TYR A 47 -2.98 -8.28 -14.26
N ALA A 48 -3.16 -9.11 -13.24
CA ALA A 48 -3.52 -10.53 -13.39
C ALA A 48 -4.87 -10.70 -14.11
N GLU A 49 -5.88 -9.92 -13.72
CA GLU A 49 -7.20 -9.90 -14.36
C GLU A 49 -7.12 -9.45 -15.82
N LEU A 50 -6.35 -8.38 -16.09
CA LEU A 50 -6.13 -7.86 -17.42
C LEU A 50 -5.39 -8.89 -18.32
N LEU A 51 -4.39 -9.57 -17.77
CA LEU A 51 -3.63 -10.61 -18.45
C LEU A 51 -4.52 -11.78 -18.86
N GLU A 52 -5.41 -12.22 -17.97
CA GLU A 52 -6.35 -13.29 -18.25
C GLU A 52 -7.41 -12.88 -19.28
N ALA A 53 -8.01 -11.70 -19.12
CA ALA A 53 -9.04 -11.18 -20.02
C ALA A 53 -8.53 -10.99 -21.46
N ASN A 54 -7.28 -10.59 -21.63
CA ASN A 54 -6.71 -10.22 -22.93
C ASN A 54 -5.60 -11.18 -23.43
N LYS A 55 -5.51 -12.38 -22.87
CA LYS A 55 -4.48 -13.37 -23.24
C LYS A 55 -4.44 -13.69 -24.73
N ALA A 56 -5.57 -13.62 -25.42
CA ALA A 56 -5.68 -13.85 -26.85
C ALA A 56 -4.91 -12.82 -27.71
N ASN A 57 -4.64 -11.63 -27.16
CA ASN A 57 -3.89 -10.57 -27.85
C ASN A 57 -2.37 -10.75 -27.75
N LEU A 58 -1.90 -11.68 -26.93
CA LEU A 58 -0.47 -11.93 -26.78
C LEU A 58 0.12 -12.68 -27.97
N PRO A 59 1.36 -12.36 -28.37
CA PRO A 59 1.99 -12.92 -29.54
C PRO A 59 2.37 -14.40 -29.40
N SER A 60 2.42 -14.92 -28.18
CA SER A 60 2.74 -16.32 -27.90
C SER A 60 2.27 -16.78 -26.54
N GLN A 61 1.97 -18.05 -26.39
CA GLN A 61 1.65 -18.73 -25.15
C GLN A 61 2.80 -18.57 -24.11
N HIS A 62 4.03 -18.60 -24.57
CA HIS A 62 5.20 -18.42 -23.70
C HIS A 62 5.23 -17.04 -23.05
N ALA A 63 4.85 -15.98 -23.76
CA ALA A 63 4.77 -14.62 -23.18
C ALA A 63 3.69 -14.54 -22.09
N TYR A 64 2.55 -15.20 -22.29
CA TYR A 64 1.50 -15.33 -21.29
C TYR A 64 2.01 -16.07 -20.04
N GLU A 65 2.54 -17.28 -20.21
CA GLU A 65 2.97 -18.14 -19.10
C GLU A 65 4.09 -17.52 -18.27
N LYS A 66 5.04 -16.84 -18.93
CA LYS A 66 6.12 -16.13 -18.27
C LYS A 66 5.59 -14.98 -17.40
N SER A 67 4.70 -14.18 -17.96
CA SER A 67 4.10 -13.06 -17.26
C SER A 67 3.13 -13.52 -16.16
N ARG A 68 2.39 -14.60 -16.40
CA ARG A 68 1.49 -15.20 -15.41
C ARG A 68 2.27 -15.70 -14.17
N ARG A 69 3.36 -16.43 -14.38
CA ARG A 69 4.22 -16.88 -13.27
C ARG A 69 4.79 -15.72 -12.48
N ALA A 70 5.19 -14.64 -13.14
CA ALA A 70 5.73 -13.46 -12.47
C ALA A 70 4.67 -12.76 -11.60
N VAL A 71 3.44 -12.62 -12.10
CA VAL A 71 2.36 -12.00 -11.31
C VAL A 71 1.86 -12.93 -10.21
N ASP A 72 1.77 -14.23 -10.44
CA ASP A 72 1.37 -15.20 -9.40
C ASP A 72 2.41 -15.24 -8.26
N ALA A 73 3.71 -15.15 -8.57
CA ALA A 73 4.75 -15.03 -7.57
C ALA A 73 4.59 -13.74 -6.73
N LEU A 74 4.26 -12.62 -7.36
CA LEU A 74 4.00 -11.37 -6.64
C LEU A 74 2.75 -11.47 -5.76
N LEU A 75 1.66 -12.05 -6.26
CA LEU A 75 0.42 -12.26 -5.51
C LEU A 75 0.59 -13.30 -4.40
N SER A 76 1.42 -14.33 -4.60
CA SER A 76 1.75 -15.31 -3.57
C SER A 76 2.59 -14.69 -2.46
N LEU A 77 3.52 -13.80 -2.79
CA LEU A 77 4.27 -13.02 -1.83
C LEU A 77 3.34 -12.05 -1.06
N ASP A 78 2.39 -11.42 -1.73
CA ASP A 78 1.38 -10.56 -1.11
C ASP A 78 0.41 -11.34 -0.19
N ASN A 79 0.10 -12.59 -0.55
CA ASN A 79 -0.73 -13.50 0.25
C ASN A 79 0.06 -14.25 1.36
N GLN A 80 1.38 -14.42 1.22
CA GLN A 80 2.25 -15.05 2.24
C GLN A 80 2.87 -14.07 3.22
N THR A 81 2.96 -12.82 2.85
CA THR A 81 3.19 -11.71 3.76
C THR A 81 1.84 -11.00 3.97
N ASP A 82 1.07 -11.46 4.95
CA ASP A 82 0.35 -10.49 5.76
C ASP A 82 1.43 -9.49 6.20
N SER A 83 1.59 -8.45 5.38
CA SER A 83 2.56 -7.39 5.67
C SER A 83 2.31 -6.99 7.11
N LYS A 84 3.35 -6.90 7.92
CA LYS A 84 3.20 -6.60 9.35
C LYS A 84 2.31 -5.37 9.58
N ILE A 85 2.38 -4.39 8.68
CA ILE A 85 1.51 -3.22 8.72
C ILE A 85 0.03 -3.58 8.53
N ASN A 86 -0.29 -4.55 7.66
CA ASN A 86 -1.68 -5.00 7.46
C ASN A 86 -2.23 -5.70 8.69
N THR A 87 -1.44 -6.58 9.30
CA THR A 87 -1.81 -7.26 10.55
C THR A 87 -2.06 -6.24 11.67
N VAL A 88 -1.20 -5.23 11.79
CA VAL A 88 -1.38 -4.13 12.76
C VAL A 88 -2.61 -3.29 12.44
N ILE A 89 -2.89 -2.99 11.18
CA ILE A 89 -4.12 -2.29 10.77
C ILE A 89 -5.36 -3.07 11.19
N GLN A 90 -5.41 -4.38 10.92
CA GLN A 90 -6.56 -5.20 11.33
C GLN A 90 -6.74 -5.18 12.85
N TYR A 91 -5.65 -5.19 13.61
CA TYR A 91 -5.71 -5.04 15.05
C TYR A 91 -6.27 -3.69 15.47
N LEU A 92 -5.76 -2.58 14.91
CA LEU A 92 -6.28 -1.23 15.19
C LEU A 92 -7.77 -1.14 14.86
N LEU A 93 -8.21 -1.64 13.70
CA LEU A 93 -9.61 -1.64 13.28
C LEU A 93 -10.51 -2.55 14.15
N SER A 94 -9.95 -3.54 14.84
CA SER A 94 -10.68 -4.38 15.78
C SER A 94 -10.86 -3.72 17.15
N GLN A 95 -9.92 -2.85 17.54
CA GLN A 95 -9.90 -2.22 18.87
C GLN A 95 -10.50 -0.80 18.88
N CYS A 96 -10.33 -0.04 17.80
CA CYS A 96 -10.83 1.34 17.70
C CYS A 96 -12.21 1.36 17.03
N GLU A 97 -13.16 2.11 17.62
CA GLU A 97 -14.55 2.19 17.11
C GLU A 97 -14.71 3.20 15.96
N ASP A 98 -13.92 4.27 15.95
CA ASP A 98 -14.12 5.45 15.11
C ASP A 98 -12.83 5.97 14.45
N ILE A 99 -11.88 5.07 14.17
CA ILE A 99 -10.62 5.46 13.55
C ILE A 99 -10.81 5.94 12.10
N THR A 100 -10.49 7.20 11.83
CA THR A 100 -10.53 7.76 10.47
C THR A 100 -9.24 7.45 9.69
N PRO A 101 -9.22 7.56 8.33
CA PRO A 101 -8.02 7.36 7.55
C PRO A 101 -6.82 8.22 8.01
N LEU A 102 -7.08 9.47 8.37
CA LEU A 102 -6.02 10.36 8.88
C LEU A 102 -5.47 9.88 10.23
N ALA A 103 -6.35 9.48 11.16
CA ALA A 103 -5.95 8.95 12.47
C ALA A 103 -5.17 7.63 12.33
N LEU A 104 -5.61 6.74 11.43
CA LEU A 104 -4.90 5.49 11.14
C LEU A 104 -3.46 5.73 10.67
N GLN A 105 -3.23 6.68 9.76
CA GLN A 105 -1.88 7.03 9.30
C GLN A 105 -0.98 7.46 10.46
N LYS A 106 -1.50 8.27 11.37
CA LYS A 106 -0.74 8.75 12.53
C LYS A 106 -0.49 7.64 13.56
N ALA A 107 -1.48 6.78 13.80
CA ALA A 107 -1.30 5.62 14.66
C ALA A 107 -0.17 4.70 14.16
N LEU A 108 -0.14 4.40 12.86
CA LEU A 108 0.92 3.59 12.25
C LEU A 108 2.31 4.26 12.37
N TYR A 109 2.39 5.57 12.16
CA TYR A 109 3.62 6.33 12.34
C TYR A 109 4.13 6.25 13.79
N TYR A 110 3.26 6.44 14.78
CA TYR A 110 3.65 6.34 16.20
C TYR A 110 4.04 4.91 16.59
N ILE A 111 3.34 3.89 16.09
CA ILE A 111 3.72 2.48 16.30
C ILE A 111 5.13 2.24 15.77
N GLN A 112 5.44 2.65 14.54
CA GLN A 112 6.77 2.51 13.96
C GLN A 112 7.83 3.24 14.79
N GLY A 113 7.55 4.47 15.20
CA GLY A 113 8.45 5.29 15.99
C GLY A 113 8.75 4.68 17.36
N PHE A 114 7.73 4.23 18.08
CA PHE A 114 7.92 3.58 19.38
C PHE A 114 8.61 2.23 19.25
N TYR A 115 8.24 1.43 18.25
CA TYR A 115 8.93 0.17 18.00
C TYR A 115 10.43 0.40 17.74
N TYR A 116 10.77 1.36 16.89
CA TYR A 116 12.18 1.72 16.64
C TYR A 116 12.89 2.22 17.90
N ALA A 117 12.21 2.99 18.75
CA ALA A 117 12.80 3.48 20.00
C ALA A 117 13.21 2.35 20.94
N PHE A 118 12.42 1.28 21.02
CA PHE A 118 12.67 0.12 21.89
C PHE A 118 13.60 -0.92 21.26
N TYR A 119 13.39 -1.26 19.99
CA TYR A 119 14.05 -2.40 19.34
C TYR A 119 15.19 -2.02 18.39
N LYS A 120 15.37 -0.73 18.08
CA LYS A 120 16.38 -0.20 17.12
C LYS A 120 16.28 -0.82 15.73
N SER A 121 15.11 -1.30 15.37
CA SER A 121 14.76 -1.85 14.04
C SER A 121 13.39 -1.38 13.62
N PHE A 122 13.16 -1.31 12.31
CA PHE A 122 11.84 -0.97 11.79
C PHE A 122 10.89 -2.16 11.89
N LEU A 123 9.67 -1.91 12.32
CA LEU A 123 8.57 -2.89 12.35
C LEU A 123 7.99 -3.09 10.94
N PHE A 124 7.75 -1.98 10.25
CA PHE A 124 7.21 -1.96 8.91
C PHE A 124 8.32 -1.76 7.90
N VAL A 125 8.24 -2.52 6.79
CA VAL A 125 9.14 -2.37 5.64
C VAL A 125 8.65 -1.31 4.65
N GLU A 126 7.40 -0.91 4.78
CA GLU A 126 6.76 0.10 3.95
C GLU A 126 7.33 1.49 4.24
N ASP A 127 7.54 2.25 3.17
CA ASP A 127 8.11 3.59 3.24
C ASP A 127 7.06 4.62 3.70
N CYS A 128 7.44 5.42 4.70
CA CYS A 128 6.60 6.49 5.23
C CYS A 128 7.03 7.83 4.62
N GLN A 129 6.12 8.48 3.91
CA GLN A 129 6.37 9.72 3.19
C GLN A 129 5.88 10.94 3.97
N ALA A 130 6.59 12.07 3.85
CA ALA A 130 6.15 13.35 4.40
C ALA A 130 5.18 14.04 3.41
N TRP A 131 3.90 14.15 3.78
CA TRP A 131 2.87 14.83 3.00
C TRP A 131 2.32 16.03 3.77
N VAL A 132 1.57 16.92 3.09
CA VAL A 132 1.00 18.15 3.67
C VAL A 132 0.30 17.95 5.03
N HIS A 133 -0.35 16.79 5.23
CA HIS A 133 -1.02 16.43 6.48
C HIS A 133 -0.17 15.54 7.39
N GLY A 134 1.16 15.56 7.23
CA GLY A 134 2.10 14.79 8.05
C GLY A 134 2.50 13.45 7.44
N PRO A 135 3.08 12.52 8.23
CA PRO A 135 3.58 11.24 7.76
C PRO A 135 2.47 10.34 7.20
N VAL A 136 2.73 9.69 6.04
CA VAL A 136 1.77 8.87 5.29
C VAL A 136 2.42 7.62 4.72
N TYR A 137 1.85 6.47 5.01
CA TYR A 137 2.06 5.23 4.27
C TYR A 137 1.17 5.25 3.03
N ARG A 138 1.78 5.49 1.88
CA ARG A 138 1.09 5.81 0.63
C ARG A 138 0.04 4.78 0.21
N ASP A 139 0.37 3.48 0.27
CA ASP A 139 -0.53 2.42 -0.19
C ASP A 139 -1.73 2.26 0.77
N ILE A 140 -1.50 2.47 2.06
CA ILE A 140 -2.55 2.51 3.07
C ILE A 140 -3.48 3.71 2.86
N TYR A 141 -2.92 4.88 2.50
CA TYR A 141 -3.73 6.04 2.14
C TYR A 141 -4.68 5.74 0.98
N PHE A 142 -4.17 5.16 -0.11
CA PHE A 142 -5.02 4.87 -1.28
C PHE A 142 -6.07 3.79 -1.00
N ARG A 143 -5.82 2.88 -0.07
CA ARG A 143 -6.78 1.85 0.35
C ARG A 143 -7.98 2.44 1.09
N TYR A 144 -7.74 3.42 1.94
CA TYR A 144 -8.78 3.96 2.84
C TYR A 144 -9.25 5.38 2.50
N ARG A 145 -8.69 6.04 1.50
CA ARG A 145 -9.02 7.45 1.17
C ARG A 145 -10.48 7.73 0.89
N ASP A 146 -11.23 6.73 0.41
CA ASP A 146 -12.62 6.89 0.02
C ASP A 146 -13.56 7.04 1.23
N TYR A 147 -13.10 6.66 2.43
CA TYR A 147 -13.76 6.97 3.69
C TYR A 147 -13.69 8.47 4.05
N ARG A 148 -12.73 9.21 3.50
CA ARG A 148 -12.55 10.66 3.72
C ARG A 148 -12.38 11.00 5.20
N PHE A 149 -13.47 11.53 5.85
CA PHE A 149 -13.51 11.91 7.25
C PHE A 149 -14.32 10.94 8.10
N ASP A 150 -14.93 9.96 7.47
CA ASP A 150 -15.74 8.95 8.14
C ASP A 150 -14.82 7.88 8.76
N PRO A 151 -15.27 7.21 9.83
CA PRO A 151 -14.57 6.07 10.40
C PRO A 151 -14.47 4.92 9.39
N ILE A 152 -13.33 4.23 9.42
CA ILE A 152 -13.12 3.00 8.64
C ILE A 152 -13.97 1.89 9.27
N GLU A 153 -14.55 1.03 8.42
CA GLU A 153 -15.31 -0.12 8.89
C GLU A 153 -14.49 -1.01 9.83
N ARG A 154 -15.13 -1.36 10.93
CA ARG A 154 -14.51 -2.14 12.00
C ARG A 154 -14.31 -3.60 11.60
N THR A 155 -13.17 -4.18 11.95
CA THR A 155 -12.96 -5.61 11.85
C THR A 155 -13.67 -6.32 13.01
N SER A 156 -14.48 -7.33 12.74
CA SER A 156 -15.36 -7.97 13.73
C SER A 156 -14.61 -8.81 14.77
N SER A 157 -13.46 -9.38 14.42
CA SER A 157 -12.61 -10.15 15.34
C SER A 157 -11.18 -10.19 14.84
N PHE A 158 -10.22 -10.11 15.75
CA PHE A 158 -8.81 -10.24 15.46
C PHE A 158 -8.14 -11.10 16.55
N ASP A 159 -7.38 -12.11 16.14
CA ASP A 159 -6.60 -12.92 17.04
C ASP A 159 -5.27 -12.22 17.37
N SER A 160 -5.17 -11.67 18.57
CA SER A 160 -3.97 -10.95 19.02
C SER A 160 -2.82 -11.84 19.45
N GLU A 161 -2.99 -13.16 19.51
CA GLU A 161 -1.93 -14.14 19.84
C GLU A 161 -0.83 -14.18 18.78
N VAL A 162 -1.09 -13.62 17.58
CA VAL A 162 -0.07 -13.47 16.50
C VAL A 162 1.04 -12.47 16.86
N PHE A 163 0.86 -11.65 17.89
CA PHE A 163 1.82 -10.66 18.34
C PHE A 163 2.63 -11.12 19.54
N SER A 164 3.90 -10.77 19.59
CA SER A 164 4.66 -10.87 20.83
C SER A 164 4.12 -9.93 21.90
N ALA A 165 4.35 -10.24 23.17
CA ALA A 165 3.91 -9.40 24.27
C ALA A 165 4.44 -7.96 24.19
N GLY A 166 5.68 -7.78 23.70
CA GLY A 166 6.28 -6.47 23.52
C GLY A 166 5.63 -5.66 22.38
N GLU A 167 5.33 -6.29 21.26
CA GLU A 167 4.60 -5.66 20.15
C GLU A 167 3.21 -5.24 20.60
N LYS A 168 2.48 -6.16 21.23
CA LYS A 168 1.14 -5.88 21.73
C LYS A 168 1.13 -4.72 22.72
N ALA A 169 2.09 -4.64 23.64
CA ALA A 169 2.19 -3.53 24.59
C ALA A 169 2.37 -2.17 23.90
N ILE A 170 3.14 -2.11 22.81
CA ILE A 170 3.29 -0.89 21.99
C ILE A 170 1.97 -0.52 21.31
N TYR A 171 1.30 -1.50 20.68
CA TYR A 171 0.04 -1.23 19.96
C TYR A 171 -1.05 -0.78 20.94
N ASP A 172 -1.22 -1.46 22.06
CA ASP A 172 -2.19 -1.11 23.10
C ASP A 172 -1.89 0.30 23.68
N SER A 173 -0.60 0.64 23.86
CA SER A 173 -0.22 1.98 24.28
C SER A 173 -0.62 3.05 23.26
N VAL A 174 -0.44 2.80 21.95
CA VAL A 174 -0.87 3.74 20.90
C VAL A 174 -2.40 3.82 20.84
N ILE A 175 -3.10 2.71 20.95
CA ILE A 175 -4.57 2.69 20.99
C ILE A 175 -5.08 3.54 22.14
N ASN A 176 -4.58 3.33 23.35
CA ASN A 176 -5.08 3.98 24.55
C ASN A 176 -4.67 5.46 24.68
N ASN A 177 -3.51 5.85 24.14
CA ASN A 177 -2.96 7.19 24.37
C ASN A 177 -2.89 8.07 23.11
N ILE A 178 -3.03 7.51 21.92
CA ILE A 178 -2.93 8.24 20.64
C ILE A 178 -4.24 8.15 19.86
N CYS A 179 -4.83 6.95 19.71
CA CYS A 179 -6.06 6.80 18.92
C CYS A 179 -7.30 7.45 19.58
N CYS A 180 -7.22 7.88 20.82
CA CYS A 180 -8.27 8.68 21.48
C CYS A 180 -8.39 10.11 20.93
N TYR A 181 -7.41 10.58 20.15
CA TYR A 181 -7.42 11.91 19.55
C TYR A 181 -7.92 11.88 18.10
N SER A 182 -8.60 12.96 17.69
CA SER A 182 -8.99 13.11 16.29
C SER A 182 -7.77 13.21 15.35
N GLY A 183 -7.92 12.81 14.10
CA GLY A 183 -6.86 12.91 13.10
C GLY A 183 -6.25 14.30 12.96
N LYS A 184 -7.06 15.37 13.17
CA LYS A 184 -6.57 16.76 13.15
C LYS A 184 -5.70 17.13 14.34
N VAL A 185 -5.97 16.58 15.52
CA VAL A 185 -5.11 16.75 16.69
C VAL A 185 -3.79 16.02 16.47
N LEU A 186 -3.85 14.79 15.96
CA LEU A 186 -2.67 13.99 15.66
C LEU A 186 -1.80 14.61 14.55
N GLU A 187 -2.42 15.24 13.56
CA GLU A 187 -1.70 16.04 12.55
C GLU A 187 -0.86 17.14 13.20
N ARG A 188 -1.44 17.87 14.14
CA ARG A 188 -0.69 18.91 14.89
C ARG A 188 0.45 18.33 15.72
N PHE A 189 0.27 17.17 16.32
CA PHE A 189 1.33 16.51 17.07
C PHE A 189 2.51 16.19 16.14
N THR A 190 2.26 15.48 15.04
CA THR A 190 3.32 15.10 14.09
C THR A 190 4.02 16.30 13.45
N HIS A 191 3.33 17.43 13.24
CA HIS A 191 3.91 18.65 12.69
C HIS A 191 4.82 19.40 13.69
N ASN A 192 4.73 19.11 14.98
CA ASN A 192 5.59 19.69 16.02
C ASN A 192 6.76 18.76 16.40
N GLU A 193 6.90 17.61 15.76
CA GLU A 193 7.98 16.66 16.04
C GLU A 193 9.21 16.91 15.16
N ALA A 194 10.39 16.55 15.70
CA ALA A 194 11.66 16.74 15.02
C ALA A 194 11.72 16.17 13.58
N PRO A 195 11.21 14.96 13.28
CA PRO A 195 11.23 14.44 11.91
C PRO A 195 10.52 15.33 10.89
N TRP A 196 9.44 15.99 11.29
CA TRP A 196 8.72 16.92 10.43
C TRP A 196 9.42 18.27 10.29
N LEU A 197 9.97 18.79 11.39
CA LEU A 197 10.60 20.12 11.43
C LEU A 197 11.91 20.20 10.63
N VAL A 198 12.51 19.05 10.27
CA VAL A 198 13.76 18.99 9.51
C VAL A 198 13.56 18.49 8.06
N THR A 199 12.30 18.25 7.65
CA THR A 199 11.93 17.86 6.27
C THR A 199 11.61 19.10 5.46
#